data_75454c2457406c4df4c5ea7058405344
#
_entry.id   75454c2457406c4df4c5ea7058405344
#
_cell.length_a   1.000
_cell.length_b   1.000
_cell.length_c   1.000
_cell.angle_alpha   90.00
_cell.angle_beta   90.00
_cell.angle_gamma   90.00
#
_symmetry.space_group_name_H-M   'P 1'
#
loop_
_entity.id
_entity.type
_entity.pdbx_description
1 polymer ?
#
loop_
_entity_poly.entity_id
_entity_poly.type
_entity_poly.pdbx_seq_one_letter_code
_entity_poly.pdbx_strand_id
1 'polypeptide(L)'
;MPDEMPTPTLPKELGWAGLNLTAGQIYEESRRDLVFPQNIYTYDKMCQNVAIAAAFNAVHVIASRTPFFVEPFNSSATHTKRAEFVEQVMHDMDHTWYDFIREVMSFNKYGFSLHEKVYRFRRKDKG
;
A
#
# COMPACT_ATOMS: atom_id res chain seq x y z
N MET A 1 -7.57 -19.38 -43.60
CA MET A 1 -8.27 -18.30 -42.86
C MET A 1 -7.83 -18.44 -41.43
N PRO A 2 -7.16 -17.46 -40.85
CA PRO A 2 -6.86 -17.50 -39.41
C PRO A 2 -8.17 -17.25 -38.65
N ASP A 3 -8.47 -18.15 -37.72
CA ASP A 3 -9.57 -18.07 -36.79
C ASP A 3 -9.41 -16.79 -35.96
N GLU A 4 -10.29 -15.81 -36.17
CA GLU A 4 -10.37 -14.64 -35.31
C GLU A 4 -10.85 -15.12 -33.93
N MET A 5 -9.97 -15.06 -32.96
CA MET A 5 -10.37 -15.26 -31.56
C MET A 5 -11.48 -14.27 -31.20
N PRO A 6 -12.60 -14.76 -30.66
CA PRO A 6 -13.69 -13.88 -30.27
C PRO A 6 -13.15 -12.88 -29.22
N THR A 7 -13.30 -11.60 -29.52
CA THR A 7 -12.99 -10.53 -28.56
C THR A 7 -13.83 -10.74 -27.31
N PRO A 8 -13.21 -10.84 -26.11
CA PRO A 8 -13.98 -11.00 -24.89
C PRO A 8 -14.86 -9.77 -24.69
N THR A 9 -16.16 -9.96 -24.82
CA THR A 9 -17.13 -8.93 -24.45
C THR A 9 -17.10 -8.78 -22.96
N LEU A 10 -16.46 -7.71 -22.49
CA LEU A 10 -16.53 -7.33 -21.07
C LEU A 10 -18.00 -7.11 -20.70
N PRO A 11 -18.46 -7.65 -19.57
CA PRO A 11 -19.81 -7.39 -19.09
C PRO A 11 -20.00 -5.88 -18.96
N LYS A 12 -21.15 -5.40 -19.40
CA LYS A 12 -21.49 -3.97 -19.46
C LYS A 12 -21.53 -3.30 -18.08
N GLU A 13 -21.67 -4.11 -17.04
CA GLU A 13 -21.64 -3.69 -15.65
C GLU A 13 -20.86 -4.73 -14.83
N LEU A 14 -19.77 -4.31 -14.20
CA LEU A 14 -18.90 -5.16 -13.37
C LEU A 14 -19.30 -5.19 -11.89
N GLY A 15 -20.41 -4.53 -11.53
CA GLY A 15 -20.90 -4.48 -10.16
C GLY A 15 -22.19 -3.67 -10.04
N TRP A 16 -22.86 -3.85 -8.91
CA TRP A 16 -24.00 -3.02 -8.53
C TRP A 16 -23.49 -1.77 -7.83
N ALA A 17 -23.94 -0.59 -8.27
CA ALA A 17 -23.64 0.66 -7.59
C ALA A 17 -24.36 0.69 -6.23
N GLY A 18 -23.72 0.16 -5.20
CA GLY A 18 -24.21 0.20 -3.81
C GLY A 18 -24.01 1.56 -3.13
N LEU A 19 -23.44 2.53 -3.84
CA LEU A 19 -23.18 3.87 -3.32
C LEU A 19 -24.45 4.74 -3.47
N ASN A 20 -24.88 5.35 -2.37
CA ASN A 20 -25.98 6.31 -2.41
C ASN A 20 -25.49 7.59 -3.11
N LEU A 21 -25.93 7.77 -4.35
CA LEU A 21 -25.68 8.97 -5.12
C LEU A 21 -26.80 9.98 -4.84
N THR A 22 -26.49 11.09 -4.18
CA THR A 22 -27.44 12.18 -3.91
C THR A 22 -26.87 13.47 -4.50
N ALA A 23 -27.61 14.09 -5.41
CA ALA A 23 -27.22 15.34 -6.08
C ALA A 23 -25.82 15.33 -6.72
N GLY A 24 -25.41 14.21 -7.31
CA GLY A 24 -24.10 14.05 -7.94
C GLY A 24 -22.93 13.79 -6.99
N GLN A 25 -23.21 13.69 -5.69
CA GLN A 25 -22.21 13.35 -4.67
C GLN A 25 -22.42 11.93 -4.17
N ILE A 26 -21.32 11.23 -3.94
CA ILE A 26 -21.30 9.89 -3.33
C ILE A 26 -21.13 10.08 -1.83
N TYR A 27 -22.14 9.66 -1.06
CA TYR A 27 -22.06 9.63 0.40
C TYR A 27 -21.64 8.22 0.84
N GLU A 28 -20.36 8.07 1.17
CA GLU A 28 -19.80 6.80 1.63
C GLU A 28 -20.16 6.49 3.09
N GLU A 29 -20.43 7.54 3.87
CA GLU A 29 -20.71 7.41 5.30
C GLU A 29 -21.80 8.40 5.72
N SER A 30 -22.79 7.91 6.47
CA SER A 30 -23.88 8.73 7.00
C SER A 30 -23.48 9.57 8.22
N ARG A 31 -22.42 9.17 8.93
CA ARG A 31 -21.90 9.86 10.11
C ARG A 31 -20.85 10.88 9.71
N ARG A 32 -21.09 12.15 10.05
CA ARG A 32 -20.20 13.26 9.69
C ARG A 32 -18.80 13.14 10.30
N ASP A 33 -18.69 12.55 11.48
CA ASP A 33 -17.43 12.32 12.18
C ASP A 33 -16.54 11.23 11.54
N LEU A 34 -17.10 10.43 10.60
CA LEU A 34 -16.38 9.42 9.84
C LEU A 34 -16.09 9.83 8.39
N VAL A 35 -16.55 11.02 7.98
CA VAL A 35 -16.23 11.56 6.65
C VAL A 35 -14.84 12.20 6.66
N PHE A 36 -14.06 11.98 5.60
CA PHE A 36 -12.77 12.64 5.42
C PHE A 36 -12.93 14.17 5.34
N PRO A 37 -12.08 14.97 6.01
CA PRO A 37 -10.89 14.59 6.80
C PRO A 37 -11.17 14.38 8.31
N GLN A 38 -12.41 14.51 8.76
CA GLN A 38 -12.80 14.41 10.18
C GLN A 38 -12.50 13.03 10.76
N ASN A 39 -12.62 12.00 9.95
CA ASN A 39 -12.38 10.60 10.34
C ASN A 39 -10.94 10.38 10.87
N ILE A 40 -9.94 11.10 10.37
CA ILE A 40 -8.55 10.99 10.85
C ILE A 40 -8.49 11.28 12.35
N TYR A 41 -9.11 12.38 12.79
CA TYR A 41 -9.15 12.75 14.19
C TYR A 41 -9.95 11.77 15.05
N THR A 42 -11.05 11.26 14.49
CA THR A 42 -11.88 10.26 15.18
C THR A 42 -11.10 8.97 15.40
N TYR A 43 -10.39 8.48 14.39
CA TYR A 43 -9.55 7.28 14.49
C TYR A 43 -8.36 7.45 15.42
N ASP A 44 -7.77 8.65 15.47
CA ASP A 44 -6.72 8.98 16.44
C ASP A 44 -7.24 8.86 17.88
N LYS A 45 -8.42 9.40 18.15
CA LYS A 45 -9.04 9.27 19.46
C LYS A 45 -9.38 7.82 19.81
N MET A 46 -9.88 7.04 18.85
CA MET A 46 -10.15 5.61 19.08
C MET A 46 -8.89 4.85 19.46
N CYS A 47 -7.76 5.17 18.83
CA CYS A 47 -6.46 4.54 19.14
C CYS A 47 -5.86 4.96 20.49
N GLN A 48 -6.44 5.93 21.20
CA GLN A 48 -6.09 6.21 22.60
C GLN A 48 -6.62 5.13 23.55
N ASN A 49 -7.59 4.33 23.13
CA ASN A 49 -8.03 3.18 23.89
C ASN A 49 -6.97 2.08 23.84
N VAL A 50 -6.53 1.62 25.01
CA VAL A 50 -5.43 0.65 25.16
C VAL A 50 -5.71 -0.66 24.42
N ALA A 51 -6.94 -1.16 24.43
CA ALA A 51 -7.30 -2.41 23.76
C ALA A 51 -7.21 -2.28 22.23
N ILE A 52 -7.68 -1.16 21.68
CA ILE A 52 -7.60 -0.86 20.24
C ILE A 52 -6.15 -0.68 19.84
N ALA A 53 -5.37 0.11 20.58
CA ALA A 53 -3.95 0.32 20.33
C ALA A 53 -3.16 -1.00 20.36
N ALA A 54 -3.45 -1.87 21.32
CA ALA A 54 -2.80 -3.17 21.43
C ALA A 54 -3.11 -4.08 20.21
N ALA A 55 -4.37 -4.10 19.74
CA ALA A 55 -4.75 -4.85 18.56
C ALA A 55 -4.02 -4.38 17.29
N PHE A 56 -3.98 -3.06 17.05
CA PHE A 56 -3.21 -2.50 15.94
C PHE A 56 -1.72 -2.81 16.07
N ASN A 57 -1.15 -2.65 17.25
CA ASN A 57 0.27 -2.94 17.47
C ASN A 57 0.61 -4.41 17.22
N ALA A 58 -0.26 -5.35 17.61
CA ALA A 58 -0.06 -6.76 17.32
C ALA A 58 0.01 -7.04 15.81
N VAL A 59 -0.91 -6.47 15.03
CA VAL A 59 -0.91 -6.60 13.57
C VAL A 59 0.34 -5.96 12.97
N HIS A 60 0.73 -4.77 13.42
CA HIS A 60 1.93 -4.07 12.93
C HIS A 60 3.22 -4.84 13.21
N VAL A 61 3.35 -5.44 14.39
CA VAL A 61 4.53 -6.24 14.75
C VAL A 61 4.63 -7.48 13.87
N ILE A 62 3.53 -8.18 13.62
CA ILE A 62 3.52 -9.35 12.76
C ILE A 62 3.89 -8.97 11.32
N ALA A 63 3.25 -7.93 10.77
CA ALA A 63 3.49 -7.49 9.40
C ALA A 63 4.94 -7.02 9.19
N SER A 64 5.49 -6.23 10.12
CA SER A 64 6.85 -5.70 10.00
C SER A 64 7.95 -6.76 10.18
N ARG A 65 7.63 -7.89 10.82
CA ARG A 65 8.55 -9.03 10.94
C ARG A 65 8.45 -10.03 9.80
N THR A 66 7.51 -9.86 8.88
CA THR A 66 7.39 -10.71 7.70
C THR A 66 8.62 -10.52 6.82
N PRO A 67 9.35 -11.58 6.45
CA PRO A 67 10.50 -11.46 5.57
C PRO A 67 10.03 -11.12 4.16
N PHE A 68 10.71 -10.16 3.55
CA PHE A 68 10.53 -9.77 2.15
C PHE A 68 11.81 -10.09 1.40
N PHE A 69 11.69 -10.74 0.26
CA PHE A 69 12.81 -11.03 -0.62
C PHE A 69 12.44 -10.73 -2.05
N VAL A 70 13.46 -10.41 -2.84
CA VAL A 70 13.30 -10.07 -4.25
C VAL A 70 13.76 -11.24 -5.10
N GLU A 71 12.86 -11.78 -5.92
CA GLU A 71 13.21 -12.85 -6.85
C GLU A 71 13.31 -12.30 -8.29
N PRO A 72 14.33 -12.69 -9.07
CA PRO A 72 14.42 -12.33 -10.47
C PRO A 72 13.33 -13.05 -11.28
N PHE A 73 12.74 -12.36 -12.24
CA PHE A 73 11.70 -12.95 -13.11
C PHE A 73 12.17 -14.20 -13.86
N ASN A 74 13.45 -14.25 -14.24
CA ASN A 74 14.10 -15.41 -14.84
C ASN A 74 15.60 -15.38 -14.56
N SER A 75 16.31 -16.45 -14.94
CA SER A 75 17.75 -16.61 -14.70
C SER A 75 18.65 -15.77 -15.62
N SER A 76 18.11 -14.81 -16.39
CA SER A 76 18.96 -13.96 -17.24
C SER A 76 19.74 -12.95 -16.40
N ALA A 77 20.98 -12.67 -16.80
CA ALA A 77 21.87 -11.74 -16.11
C ALA A 77 21.25 -10.34 -15.91
N THR A 78 20.38 -9.91 -16.83
CA THR A 78 19.69 -8.62 -16.73
C THR A 78 18.65 -8.61 -15.59
N HIS A 79 17.86 -9.68 -15.46
CA HIS A 79 16.84 -9.76 -14.41
C HIS A 79 17.46 -9.98 -13.04
N THR A 80 18.54 -10.76 -12.97
CA THR A 80 19.31 -10.93 -11.72
C THR A 80 19.87 -9.59 -11.23
N LYS A 81 20.52 -8.80 -12.10
CA LYS A 81 21.02 -7.46 -11.73
C LYS A 81 19.92 -6.50 -11.30
N ARG A 82 18.72 -6.60 -11.89
CA ARG A 82 17.58 -5.78 -11.48
C ARG A 82 17.04 -6.18 -10.09
N ALA A 83 16.97 -7.47 -9.82
CA ALA A 83 16.57 -7.98 -8.52
C ALA A 83 17.56 -7.56 -7.42
N GLU A 84 18.86 -7.74 -7.65
CA GLU A 84 19.94 -7.27 -6.77
C GLU A 84 19.86 -5.76 -6.51
N PHE A 85 19.57 -4.97 -7.53
CA PHE A 85 19.40 -3.53 -7.38
C PHE A 85 18.21 -3.18 -6.49
N VAL A 86 17.05 -3.84 -6.67
CA VAL A 86 15.87 -3.60 -5.83
C VAL A 86 16.14 -4.01 -4.38
N GLU A 87 16.77 -5.16 -4.17
CA GLU A 87 17.16 -5.62 -2.84
C GLU A 87 18.11 -4.63 -2.14
N GLN A 88 19.11 -4.12 -2.87
CA GLN A 88 19.99 -3.06 -2.34
C GLN A 88 19.21 -1.79 -1.99
N VAL A 89 18.21 -1.39 -2.79
CA VAL A 89 17.40 -0.21 -2.51
C VAL A 89 16.61 -0.39 -1.21
N MET A 90 16.07 -1.58 -0.96
CA MET A 90 15.34 -1.88 0.28
C MET A 90 16.20 -1.71 1.54
N HIS A 91 17.52 -1.99 1.44
CA HIS A 91 18.46 -1.87 2.56
C HIS A 91 19.20 -0.53 2.63
N ASP A 92 19.09 0.31 1.59
CA ASP A 92 19.82 1.59 1.46
C ASP A 92 18.91 2.82 1.71
N MET A 93 17.78 2.61 2.36
CA MET A 93 16.89 3.69 2.79
C MET A 93 17.45 4.40 4.04
N ASP A 94 17.05 5.66 4.27
CA ASP A 94 17.47 6.41 5.46
C ASP A 94 16.88 5.85 6.76
N HIS A 95 15.79 5.10 6.67
CA HIS A 95 15.20 4.33 7.77
C HIS A 95 15.14 2.85 7.39
N THR A 96 14.93 1.99 8.38
CA THR A 96 14.95 0.54 8.15
C THR A 96 13.71 0.09 7.37
N TRP A 97 13.82 -1.04 6.65
CA TRP A 97 12.68 -1.68 6.01
C TRP A 97 11.55 -1.98 7.01
N TYR A 98 11.91 -2.33 8.23
CA TYR A 98 10.97 -2.55 9.32
C TYR A 98 10.16 -1.28 9.65
N ASP A 99 10.81 -0.13 9.77
CA ASP A 99 10.14 1.15 10.04
C ASP A 99 9.25 1.56 8.88
N PHE A 100 9.73 1.38 7.64
CA PHE A 100 8.92 1.62 6.45
C PHE A 100 7.62 0.79 6.45
N ILE A 101 7.70 -0.52 6.73
CA ILE A 101 6.50 -1.36 6.83
C ILE A 101 5.56 -0.90 7.94
N ARG A 102 6.09 -0.48 9.09
CA ARG A 102 5.25 0.10 10.16
C ARG A 102 4.51 1.35 9.70
N GLU A 103 5.15 2.22 8.94
CA GLU A 103 4.50 3.40 8.37
C GLU A 103 3.45 3.03 7.32
N VAL A 104 3.76 2.09 6.43
CA VAL A 104 2.80 1.55 5.46
C VAL A 104 1.55 1.03 6.17
N MET A 105 1.71 0.32 7.29
CA MET A 105 0.60 -0.25 8.05
C MET A 105 -0.36 0.79 8.65
N SER A 106 -0.07 2.09 8.55
CA SER A 106 -1.00 3.17 8.91
C SER A 106 -2.31 3.09 8.13
N PHE A 107 -2.32 2.44 6.96
CA PHE A 107 -3.54 2.21 6.19
C PHE A 107 -4.61 1.42 6.96
N ASN A 108 -4.24 0.56 7.89
CA ASN A 108 -5.19 -0.16 8.74
C ASN A 108 -6.00 0.79 9.62
N LYS A 109 -5.42 1.93 9.99
CA LYS A 109 -6.06 2.92 10.84
C LYS A 109 -6.88 3.94 10.03
N TYR A 110 -6.30 4.42 8.95
CA TYR A 110 -6.85 5.55 8.20
C TYR A 110 -7.52 5.16 6.87
N GLY A 111 -7.35 3.91 6.42
CA GLY A 111 -7.78 3.46 5.10
C GLY A 111 -6.79 3.79 3.97
N PHE A 112 -5.75 4.57 4.25
CA PHE A 112 -4.70 4.92 3.29
C PHE A 112 -3.35 5.13 4.00
N SER A 113 -2.27 5.03 3.22
CA SER A 113 -0.91 5.39 3.62
C SER A 113 -0.26 6.19 2.48
N LEU A 114 0.32 7.34 2.80
CA LEU A 114 0.97 8.23 1.84
C LEU A 114 2.48 8.21 2.07
N HIS A 115 3.23 7.96 0.99
CA HIS A 115 4.69 7.92 1.03
C HIS A 115 5.25 8.79 -0.08
N GLU A 116 6.21 9.62 0.26
CA GLU A 116 6.98 10.41 -0.69
C GLU A 116 8.16 9.60 -1.21
N LYS A 117 8.35 9.60 -2.53
CA LYS A 117 9.52 8.95 -3.16
C LYS A 117 10.63 9.98 -3.32
N VAL A 118 11.61 9.94 -2.42
CA VAL A 118 12.80 10.78 -2.50
C VAL A 118 13.94 9.98 -3.14
N TYR A 119 14.36 10.41 -4.33
CA TYR A 119 15.45 9.76 -5.06
C TYR A 119 16.77 10.46 -4.78
N ARG A 120 17.83 9.65 -4.63
CA ARG A 120 19.20 10.16 -4.55
C ARG A 120 20.09 9.53 -5.60
N PHE A 121 21.06 10.30 -6.08
CA PHE A 121 22.09 9.75 -6.94
C PHE A 121 23.09 8.94 -6.10
N ARG A 122 23.25 7.67 -6.41
CA ARG A 122 24.35 6.88 -5.83
C ARG A 122 25.64 7.33 -6.48
N ARG A 123 26.51 8.01 -5.74
CA ARG A 123 27.90 8.17 -6.17
C ARG A 123 28.53 6.77 -6.17
N LYS A 124 29.09 6.37 -7.30
CA LYS A 124 30.04 5.25 -7.29
C LYS A 124 31.21 5.74 -6.43
N ASP A 125 31.35 5.20 -5.24
CA ASP A 125 32.55 5.40 -4.46
C ASP A 125 33.68 4.92 -5.36
N LYS A 126 34.61 5.85 -5.62
CA LYS A 126 35.86 5.51 -6.28
C LYS A 126 36.61 4.63 -5.27
N GLY A 127 36.43 3.29 -5.40
CA GLY A 127 37.28 2.32 -4.76
C GLY A 127 38.66 2.37 -5.36
#